data_a5ce1a3c521ed8c6799be286342a9fa5
#
_entry.id   a5ce1a3c521ed8c6799be286342a9fa5
#
_cell.length_a   1.000
_cell.length_b   1.000
_cell.length_c   1.000
_cell.angle_alpha   90.00
_cell.angle_beta   90.00
_cell.angle_gamma   90.00
#
_symmetry.space_group_name_H-M   'P 1'
#
loop_
_entity.id
_entity.type
_entity.pdbx_description
1 polymer ?
#
loop_
_entity_poly.entity_id
_entity_poly.type
_entity_poly.pdbx_seq_one_letter_code
_entity_poly.pdbx_strand_id
1 'polypeptide(L)'
;MSQNYEIIELASEGYFYPSDHPLSSGKIKIYPITAKQEELLGNTNFAKYGILEKEFFNEIIVGGVDYKNLLHCDKESILLNLRIANYGAVSRIKTKCESCEHEFEEDISFGFRSKPFNFILHEKGKNELKYKLPVCGKEVHFKLPNCEEQRVYDEHSWLTFIKCMTTKIDGMDDEQIDNFYDYELGVVDNREFKKFYNKNTPGYINEIMINCPSCGMVKKSKIDVNLDIFGIQPQSVMNIHSEIFDLCYYSNGAFTQDGVYNMPTRLRNFYIKRLVDAKKAESDAQKNASKGGGSNKISRPSISKKG
;
A
#
# COMPACT_ATOMS: atom_id res chain seq x y z
N MET A 1 27.30 -5.35 -1.62
CA MET A 1 26.22 -6.36 -1.71
C MET A 1 25.32 -5.94 -2.86
N SER A 2 24.99 -6.84 -3.79
CA SER A 2 23.97 -6.53 -4.81
C SER A 2 22.66 -6.27 -4.07
N GLN A 3 22.12 -5.04 -4.15
CA GLN A 3 20.81 -4.76 -3.60
C GLN A 3 19.80 -5.63 -4.35
N ASN A 4 19.16 -6.56 -3.63
CA ASN A 4 18.10 -7.38 -4.20
C ASN A 4 16.90 -6.46 -4.47
N TYR A 5 16.40 -6.46 -5.69
CA TYR A 5 15.15 -5.81 -6.07
C TYR A 5 14.05 -6.84 -6.31
N GLU A 6 12.84 -6.42 -6.18
CA GLU A 6 11.63 -7.16 -6.55
C GLU A 6 11.11 -6.65 -7.89
N ILE A 7 10.46 -7.51 -8.66
CA ILE A 7 9.80 -7.12 -9.92
C ILE A 7 8.31 -7.13 -9.66
N ILE A 8 7.67 -5.98 -9.90
CA ILE A 8 6.23 -5.80 -9.73
C ILE A 8 5.59 -5.64 -11.10
N GLU A 9 4.49 -6.33 -11.34
CA GLU A 9 3.64 -6.16 -12.51
C GLU A 9 2.73 -4.95 -12.33
N LEU A 10 2.65 -4.11 -13.36
CA LEU A 10 1.89 -2.87 -13.36
C LEU A 10 0.42 -3.12 -13.78
N ALA A 11 -0.51 -2.38 -13.23
CA ALA A 11 -1.93 -2.49 -13.59
C ALA A 11 -2.20 -2.09 -15.04
N SER A 12 -1.39 -1.19 -15.60
CA SER A 12 -1.45 -0.79 -17.00
C SER A 12 -0.85 -1.81 -17.98
N GLU A 13 -0.18 -2.88 -17.45
CA GLU A 13 0.61 -3.84 -18.24
C GLU A 13 1.64 -3.16 -19.17
N GLY A 14 2.00 -1.89 -18.87
CA GLY A 14 2.88 -1.08 -19.69
C GLY A 14 2.25 -0.54 -20.99
N TYR A 15 0.96 -0.79 -21.18
CA TYR A 15 0.28 -0.57 -22.46
C TYR A 15 0.27 0.90 -22.91
N PHE A 16 0.15 1.82 -21.94
CA PHE A 16 0.02 3.26 -22.18
C PHE A 16 1.36 4.00 -22.23
N TYR A 17 2.48 3.32 -21.97
CA TYR A 17 3.80 3.92 -22.09
C TYR A 17 4.38 3.77 -23.51
N PRO A 18 5.06 4.78 -24.03
CA PRO A 18 5.80 4.67 -25.31
C PRO A 18 6.74 3.45 -25.32
N SER A 19 6.98 2.88 -26.49
CA SER A 19 7.75 1.64 -26.63
C SER A 19 9.20 1.73 -26.13
N ASP A 20 9.78 2.92 -26.11
CA ASP A 20 11.12 3.24 -25.60
C ASP A 20 11.13 3.54 -24.09
N HIS A 21 9.97 3.68 -23.48
CA HIS A 21 9.85 3.96 -22.05
C HIS A 21 10.19 2.71 -21.21
N PRO A 22 10.94 2.83 -20.09
CA PRO A 22 11.31 1.69 -19.22
C PRO A 22 10.14 0.83 -18.74
N LEU A 23 8.97 1.45 -18.56
CA LEU A 23 7.75 0.79 -18.09
C LEU A 23 6.89 0.15 -19.19
N SER A 24 7.28 0.26 -20.46
CA SER A 24 6.57 -0.34 -21.61
C SER A 24 6.49 -1.88 -21.54
N SER A 25 7.37 -2.50 -20.74
CA SER A 25 7.36 -3.95 -20.47
C SER A 25 6.24 -4.38 -19.48
N GLY A 26 5.52 -3.45 -18.88
CA GLY A 26 4.53 -3.73 -17.83
C GLY A 26 5.12 -4.14 -16.49
N LYS A 27 6.41 -3.94 -16.29
CA LYS A 27 7.13 -4.36 -15.08
C LYS A 27 8.02 -3.24 -14.56
N ILE A 28 8.11 -3.14 -13.24
CA ILE A 28 9.00 -2.20 -12.56
C ILE A 28 9.86 -2.94 -11.53
N LYS A 29 11.11 -2.49 -11.36
CA LYS A 29 12.03 -2.98 -10.33
C LYS A 29 11.96 -2.07 -9.13
N ILE A 30 11.75 -2.65 -7.94
CA ILE A 30 11.57 -1.92 -6.69
C ILE A 30 12.50 -2.49 -5.62
N TYR A 31 13.16 -1.63 -4.87
CA TYR A 31 13.87 -2.04 -3.65
C TYR A 31 12.85 -2.40 -2.55
N PRO A 32 13.13 -3.44 -1.74
CA PRO A 32 12.28 -3.77 -0.61
C PRO A 32 12.30 -2.64 0.43
N ILE A 33 11.19 -2.48 1.16
CA ILE A 33 11.10 -1.54 2.29
C ILE A 33 12.05 -1.98 3.41
N THR A 34 12.81 -1.04 3.95
CA THR A 34 13.69 -1.20 5.12
C THR A 34 13.30 -0.19 6.20
N ALA A 35 13.96 -0.18 7.34
CA ALA A 35 13.72 0.81 8.39
C ALA A 35 13.86 2.25 7.88
N LYS A 36 14.74 2.50 6.90
CA LYS A 36 14.92 3.81 6.28
C LYS A 36 13.62 4.33 5.65
N GLN A 37 12.92 3.49 4.85
CA GLN A 37 11.66 3.89 4.23
C GLN A 37 10.53 3.98 5.27
N GLU A 38 10.57 3.16 6.31
CA GLU A 38 9.58 3.27 7.40
C GLU A 38 9.75 4.57 8.21
N GLU A 39 10.98 5.02 8.47
CA GLU A 39 11.24 6.34 9.07
C GLU A 39 10.75 7.48 8.16
N LEU A 40 10.99 7.35 6.84
CA LEU A 40 10.51 8.30 5.87
C LEU A 40 8.98 8.40 5.90
N LEU A 41 8.26 7.27 5.93
CA LEU A 41 6.80 7.22 6.03
C LEU A 41 6.27 7.87 7.33
N GLY A 42 7.02 7.79 8.43
CA GLY A 42 6.69 8.45 9.68
C GLY A 42 7.08 9.93 9.75
N ASN A 43 7.65 10.51 8.69
CA ASN A 43 8.15 11.89 8.69
C ASN A 43 7.01 12.91 8.47
N THR A 44 6.58 13.53 9.56
CA THR A 44 5.49 14.53 9.56
C THR A 44 5.81 15.77 8.72
N ASN A 45 7.08 16.18 8.60
CA ASN A 45 7.45 17.33 7.79
C ASN A 45 7.23 17.06 6.31
N PHE A 46 7.67 15.90 5.81
CA PHE A 46 7.46 15.53 4.42
C PHE A 46 5.98 15.36 4.08
N ALA A 47 5.18 14.80 4.99
CA ALA A 47 3.74 14.73 4.86
C ALA A 47 3.11 16.13 4.78
N LYS A 48 3.49 17.04 5.69
CA LYS A 48 2.99 18.41 5.75
C LYS A 48 3.28 19.21 4.46
N TYR A 49 4.47 19.01 3.87
CA TYR A 49 4.83 19.70 2.63
C TYR A 49 4.38 18.98 1.36
N GLY A 50 3.67 17.85 1.47
CA GLY A 50 3.14 17.09 0.33
C GLY A 50 4.22 16.45 -0.55
N ILE A 51 5.43 16.24 -0.01
CA ILE A 51 6.57 15.67 -0.76
C ILE A 51 6.86 14.22 -0.38
N LEU A 52 6.19 13.69 0.65
CA LEU A 52 6.43 12.36 1.20
C LEU A 52 6.36 11.26 0.14
N GLU A 53 5.31 11.29 -0.66
CA GLU A 53 5.08 10.25 -1.67
C GLU A 53 6.18 10.26 -2.73
N LYS A 54 6.54 11.43 -3.23
CA LYS A 54 7.64 11.58 -4.21
C LYS A 54 8.97 11.07 -3.65
N GLU A 55 9.31 11.46 -2.41
CA GLU A 55 10.57 11.02 -1.78
C GLU A 55 10.56 9.51 -1.53
N PHE A 56 9.43 8.93 -1.09
CA PHE A 56 9.29 7.50 -0.91
C PHE A 56 9.52 6.74 -2.23
N PHE A 57 8.87 7.14 -3.32
CA PHE A 57 9.03 6.46 -4.60
C PHE A 57 10.43 6.64 -5.21
N ASN A 58 11.06 7.81 -5.05
CA ASN A 58 12.43 8.03 -5.48
C ASN A 58 13.44 7.12 -4.78
N GLU A 59 13.19 6.77 -3.52
CA GLU A 59 14.03 5.87 -2.74
C GLU A 59 13.90 4.40 -3.14
N ILE A 60 12.71 3.98 -3.60
CA ILE A 60 12.43 2.57 -3.87
C ILE A 60 12.49 2.18 -5.34
N ILE A 61 12.27 3.10 -6.28
CA ILE A 61 12.28 2.78 -7.72
C ILE A 61 13.70 2.58 -8.21
N VAL A 62 13.94 1.44 -8.88
CA VAL A 62 15.23 1.11 -9.52
C VAL A 62 15.19 1.46 -11.00
N GLY A 63 16.27 2.08 -11.50
CA GLY A 63 16.42 2.28 -12.96
C GLY A 63 16.01 3.66 -13.46
N GLY A 64 15.87 4.64 -12.57
CA GLY A 64 15.76 6.06 -12.95
C GLY A 64 14.41 6.46 -13.55
N VAL A 65 13.35 5.70 -13.26
CA VAL A 65 11.97 6.11 -13.60
C VAL A 65 11.57 7.22 -12.64
N ASP A 66 11.26 8.40 -13.18
CA ASP A 66 10.75 9.51 -12.40
C ASP A 66 9.31 9.21 -11.94
N TYR A 67 9.07 9.33 -10.63
CA TYR A 67 7.74 9.20 -10.01
C TYR A 67 6.67 10.02 -10.73
N LYS A 68 7.00 11.21 -11.21
CA LYS A 68 6.06 12.10 -11.91
C LYS A 68 5.47 11.48 -13.18
N ASN A 69 6.25 10.63 -13.85
CA ASN A 69 5.86 9.98 -15.10
C ASN A 69 5.16 8.63 -14.89
N LEU A 70 5.08 8.16 -13.64
CA LEU A 70 4.37 6.93 -13.28
C LEU A 70 2.86 7.18 -13.36
N LEU A 71 2.12 6.31 -14.07
CA LEU A 71 0.67 6.36 -14.06
C LEU A 71 0.11 6.07 -12.67
N HIS A 72 -0.95 6.80 -12.29
CA HIS A 72 -1.57 6.64 -10.96
C HIS A 72 -2.02 5.20 -10.67
N CYS A 73 -2.61 4.51 -11.65
CA CYS A 73 -3.01 3.11 -11.52
C CYS A 73 -1.82 2.16 -11.28
N ASP A 74 -0.64 2.49 -11.80
CA ASP A 74 0.57 1.71 -11.60
C ASP A 74 1.21 1.97 -10.23
N LYS A 75 1.06 3.19 -9.70
CA LYS A 75 1.39 3.50 -8.30
C LYS A 75 0.63 2.60 -7.33
N GLU A 76 -0.69 2.42 -7.54
CA GLU A 76 -1.49 1.51 -6.73
C GLU A 76 -0.94 0.07 -6.76
N SER A 77 -0.50 -0.41 -7.92
CA SER A 77 0.13 -1.74 -8.06
C SER A 77 1.36 -1.88 -7.17
N ILE A 78 2.24 -0.87 -7.20
CA ILE A 78 3.47 -0.87 -6.41
C ILE A 78 3.14 -0.89 -4.92
N LEU A 79 2.26 -0.01 -4.47
CA LEU A 79 1.89 0.10 -3.05
C LEU A 79 1.26 -1.18 -2.52
N LEU A 80 0.32 -1.78 -3.25
CA LEU A 80 -0.33 -3.03 -2.85
C LEU A 80 0.66 -4.20 -2.77
N ASN A 81 1.54 -4.35 -3.76
CA ASN A 81 2.54 -5.41 -3.76
C ASN A 81 3.54 -5.22 -2.60
N LEU A 82 4.03 -4.00 -2.37
CA LEU A 82 4.91 -3.70 -1.23
C LEU A 82 4.22 -3.96 0.11
N ARG A 83 2.95 -3.56 0.25
CA ARG A 83 2.16 -3.82 1.48
C ARG A 83 2.07 -5.30 1.76
N ILE A 84 1.69 -6.09 0.76
CA ILE A 84 1.53 -7.55 0.90
C ILE A 84 2.87 -8.22 1.19
N ALA A 85 3.93 -7.85 0.48
CA ALA A 85 5.26 -8.47 0.62
C ALA A 85 5.91 -8.19 1.98
N ASN A 86 5.71 -6.99 2.56
CA ASN A 86 6.41 -6.58 3.78
C ASN A 86 5.58 -6.76 5.06
N TYR A 87 4.24 -6.63 4.98
CA TYR A 87 3.36 -6.63 6.16
C TYR A 87 2.24 -7.67 6.07
N GLY A 88 2.17 -8.44 4.97
CA GLY A 88 1.10 -9.40 4.71
C GLY A 88 -0.15 -8.78 4.08
N ALA A 89 -1.01 -9.65 3.55
CA ALA A 89 -2.22 -9.23 2.83
C ALA A 89 -3.35 -8.77 3.74
N VAL A 90 -3.31 -9.09 5.04
CA VAL A 90 -4.40 -8.76 5.98
C VAL A 90 -3.95 -7.70 6.95
N SER A 91 -4.83 -6.75 7.25
CA SER A 91 -4.65 -5.75 8.31
C SER A 91 -5.89 -5.67 9.17
N ARG A 92 -5.69 -5.58 10.48
CA ARG A 92 -6.78 -5.35 11.41
C ARG A 92 -6.97 -3.86 11.64
N ILE A 93 -8.18 -3.40 11.39
CA ILE A 93 -8.57 -1.99 11.62
C ILE A 93 -9.61 -1.90 12.74
N LYS A 94 -9.56 -0.79 13.46
CA LYS A 94 -10.65 -0.41 14.38
C LYS A 94 -11.63 0.46 13.63
N THR A 95 -12.90 0.14 13.73
CA THR A 95 -13.99 0.87 13.10
C THR A 95 -15.18 1.01 14.01
N LYS A 96 -16.05 1.98 13.71
CA LYS A 96 -17.29 2.24 14.44
C LYS A 96 -18.48 2.08 13.50
N CYS A 97 -19.52 1.38 13.97
CA CYS A 97 -20.75 1.22 13.21
C CYS A 97 -21.54 2.54 13.18
N GLU A 98 -21.94 2.98 11.98
CA GLU A 98 -22.73 4.20 11.80
C GLU A 98 -24.17 4.07 12.31
N SER A 99 -24.69 2.85 12.45
CA SER A 99 -26.06 2.59 12.87
C SER A 99 -26.22 2.45 14.37
N CYS A 100 -25.33 1.69 15.04
CA CYS A 100 -25.44 1.39 16.47
C CYS A 100 -24.26 1.88 17.31
N GLU A 101 -23.33 2.60 16.70
CA GLU A 101 -22.13 3.18 17.32
C GLU A 101 -21.18 2.16 17.98
N HIS A 102 -21.40 0.86 17.80
CA HIS A 102 -20.55 -0.18 18.32
C HIS A 102 -19.15 -0.10 17.69
N GLU A 103 -18.11 -0.07 18.53
CA GLU A 103 -16.71 -0.12 18.11
C GLU A 103 -16.25 -1.57 18.05
N PHE A 104 -15.60 -1.96 16.95
CA PHE A 104 -15.11 -3.32 16.74
C PHE A 104 -13.86 -3.33 15.85
N GLU A 105 -13.21 -4.47 15.83
CA GLU A 105 -12.07 -4.71 14.93
C GLU A 105 -12.52 -5.57 13.75
N GLU A 106 -12.04 -5.23 12.56
CA GLU A 106 -12.30 -5.93 11.31
C GLU A 106 -11.00 -6.25 10.59
N ASP A 107 -10.88 -7.45 10.04
CA ASP A 107 -9.73 -7.86 9.25
C ASP A 107 -9.97 -7.51 7.78
N ILE A 108 -9.16 -6.58 7.23
CA ILE A 108 -9.22 -6.12 5.85
C ILE A 108 -8.15 -6.84 5.04
N SER A 109 -8.55 -7.39 3.89
CA SER A 109 -7.61 -7.97 2.92
C SER A 109 -7.23 -6.95 1.84
N PHE A 110 -5.94 -6.71 1.66
CA PHE A 110 -5.37 -5.93 0.56
C PHE A 110 -5.15 -6.73 -0.74
N GLY A 111 -5.56 -7.99 -0.78
CA GLY A 111 -5.54 -8.83 -1.98
C GLY A 111 -6.61 -8.43 -2.98
N PHE A 112 -6.63 -7.16 -3.39
CA PHE A 112 -7.61 -6.62 -4.31
C PHE A 112 -7.47 -7.25 -5.70
N ARG A 113 -8.61 -7.47 -6.36
CA ARG A 113 -8.63 -7.97 -7.74
C ARG A 113 -8.36 -6.83 -8.70
N SER A 114 -7.57 -7.09 -9.72
CA SER A 114 -7.44 -6.18 -10.85
C SER A 114 -8.80 -5.97 -11.53
N LYS A 115 -9.07 -4.74 -11.94
CA LYS A 115 -10.25 -4.45 -12.77
C LYS A 115 -10.05 -5.13 -14.12
N PRO A 116 -11.10 -5.79 -14.68
CA PRO A 116 -11.03 -6.26 -16.04
C PRO A 116 -10.89 -5.04 -16.97
N PHE A 117 -9.82 -5.02 -17.76
CA PHE A 117 -9.54 -3.95 -18.70
C PHE A 117 -9.30 -4.54 -20.10
N ASN A 118 -9.90 -3.97 -21.13
CA ASN A 118 -9.74 -4.43 -22.50
C ASN A 118 -8.73 -3.57 -23.25
N PHE A 119 -7.46 -3.92 -23.14
CA PHE A 119 -6.36 -3.22 -23.81
C PHE A 119 -6.49 -3.19 -25.35
N ILE A 120 -7.13 -4.18 -25.97
CA ILE A 120 -7.24 -4.28 -27.44
C ILE A 120 -8.00 -3.11 -28.08
N LEU A 121 -8.86 -2.44 -27.31
CA LEU A 121 -9.63 -1.28 -27.78
C LEU A 121 -8.82 0.02 -27.85
N HIS A 122 -7.56 0.01 -27.43
CA HIS A 122 -6.72 1.18 -27.32
C HIS A 122 -5.43 1.01 -28.15
N GLU A 123 -4.78 2.10 -28.51
CA GLU A 123 -3.52 2.08 -29.22
C GLU A 123 -2.36 1.88 -28.24
N LYS A 124 -1.59 0.79 -28.41
CA LYS A 124 -0.42 0.52 -27.57
C LYS A 124 0.64 1.61 -27.74
N GLY A 125 1.20 2.05 -26.61
CA GLY A 125 2.24 3.09 -26.59
C GLY A 125 1.69 4.52 -26.53
N LYS A 126 0.37 4.66 -26.48
CA LYS A 126 -0.28 5.97 -26.35
C LYS A 126 -1.16 6.02 -25.13
N ASN A 127 -0.97 7.03 -24.31
CA ASN A 127 -1.87 7.31 -23.18
C ASN A 127 -3.07 8.13 -23.67
N GLU A 128 -3.95 7.48 -24.41
CA GLU A 128 -5.16 8.08 -24.97
C GLU A 128 -6.31 7.07 -24.94
N LEU A 129 -7.42 7.49 -24.35
CA LEU A 129 -8.69 6.78 -24.34
C LEU A 129 -9.75 7.64 -25.03
N LYS A 130 -10.78 6.99 -25.58
CA LYS A 130 -11.86 7.65 -26.30
C LYS A 130 -13.21 7.25 -25.74
N TYR A 131 -14.11 8.21 -25.68
CA TYR A 131 -15.49 7.96 -25.28
C TYR A 131 -16.46 8.87 -26.05
N LYS A 132 -17.46 8.26 -26.65
CA LYS A 132 -18.55 9.00 -27.32
C LYS A 132 -19.65 9.26 -26.30
N LEU A 133 -19.92 10.54 -26.05
CA LEU A 133 -20.97 10.99 -25.13
C LEU A 133 -22.35 10.62 -25.68
N PRO A 134 -23.24 9.98 -24.88
CA PRO A 134 -24.47 9.41 -25.39
C PRO A 134 -25.53 10.40 -25.82
N VAL A 135 -25.58 11.60 -25.24
CA VAL A 135 -26.60 12.61 -25.54
C VAL A 135 -26.13 13.61 -26.59
N CYS A 136 -25.00 14.26 -26.36
CA CYS A 136 -24.49 15.26 -27.32
C CYS A 136 -23.77 14.63 -28.53
N GLY A 137 -23.40 13.33 -28.45
CA GLY A 137 -22.77 12.58 -29.53
C GLY A 137 -21.32 12.95 -29.82
N LYS A 138 -20.70 13.86 -29.06
CA LYS A 138 -19.30 14.26 -29.23
C LYS A 138 -18.35 13.14 -28.76
N GLU A 139 -17.24 12.95 -29.46
CA GLU A 139 -16.19 12.04 -29.05
C GLU A 139 -15.13 12.79 -28.24
N VAL A 140 -14.92 12.37 -26.99
CA VAL A 140 -13.94 12.93 -26.07
C VAL A 140 -12.73 12.00 -26.03
N HIS A 141 -11.54 12.58 -26.25
CA HIS A 141 -10.26 11.93 -26.05
C HIS A 141 -9.68 12.39 -24.73
N PHE A 142 -9.22 11.47 -23.90
CA PHE A 142 -8.67 11.77 -22.60
C PHE A 142 -7.53 10.83 -22.25
N LYS A 143 -6.67 11.23 -21.34
CA LYS A 143 -5.53 10.45 -20.87
C LYS A 143 -5.74 9.95 -19.43
N LEU A 144 -5.01 8.89 -19.07
CA LEU A 144 -4.84 8.48 -17.68
C LEU A 144 -3.89 9.45 -16.98
N PRO A 145 -4.17 9.87 -15.74
CA PRO A 145 -3.29 10.76 -15.01
C PRO A 145 -1.99 10.06 -14.60
N ASN A 146 -0.89 10.77 -14.65
CA ASN A 146 0.30 10.39 -13.91
C ASN A 146 0.18 10.80 -12.44
N CYS A 147 1.14 10.42 -11.61
CA CYS A 147 1.10 10.68 -10.17
C CYS A 147 1.11 12.18 -9.83
N GLU A 148 1.82 13.00 -10.60
CA GLU A 148 1.85 14.45 -10.37
C GLU A 148 0.51 15.11 -10.75
N GLU A 149 -0.08 14.70 -11.86
CA GLU A 149 -1.39 15.19 -12.31
C GLU A 149 -2.50 14.78 -11.33
N GLN A 150 -2.48 13.51 -10.87
CA GLN A 150 -3.45 13.05 -9.88
C GLN A 150 -3.35 13.83 -8.58
N ARG A 151 -2.14 14.09 -8.08
CA ARG A 151 -1.90 14.85 -6.86
C ARG A 151 -2.45 16.27 -6.93
N VAL A 152 -2.30 16.94 -8.08
CA VAL A 152 -2.82 18.29 -8.29
C VAL A 152 -4.34 18.32 -8.26
N TYR A 153 -4.99 17.24 -8.74
CA TYR A 153 -6.45 17.20 -8.91
C TYR A 153 -7.21 16.37 -7.87
N ASP A 154 -6.52 15.76 -6.89
CA ASP A 154 -7.15 14.93 -5.84
C ASP A 154 -8.20 15.71 -5.02
N GLU A 155 -8.00 16.99 -4.81
CA GLU A 155 -8.92 17.87 -4.07
C GLU A 155 -10.00 18.50 -4.94
N HIS A 156 -10.00 18.25 -6.25
CA HIS A 156 -10.90 18.88 -7.19
C HIS A 156 -12.13 18.02 -7.50
N SER A 157 -13.16 18.66 -8.06
CA SER A 157 -14.35 17.93 -8.51
C SER A 157 -14.02 16.99 -9.69
N TRP A 158 -14.84 15.95 -9.88
CA TRP A 158 -14.73 15.08 -11.05
C TRP A 158 -14.72 15.86 -12.38
N LEU A 159 -15.53 16.91 -12.47
CA LEU A 159 -15.64 17.72 -13.69
C LEU A 159 -14.34 18.45 -13.99
N THR A 160 -13.74 19.07 -12.98
CA THR A 160 -12.44 19.73 -13.09
C THR A 160 -11.34 18.73 -13.44
N PHE A 161 -11.34 17.57 -12.79
CA PHE A 161 -10.39 16.50 -13.06
C PHE A 161 -10.45 16.04 -14.52
N ILE A 162 -11.64 15.67 -15.00
CA ILE A 162 -11.76 15.10 -16.36
C ILE A 162 -11.52 16.17 -17.45
N LYS A 163 -11.87 17.43 -17.20
CA LYS A 163 -11.52 18.57 -18.05
C LYS A 163 -10.01 18.64 -18.25
N CYS A 164 -9.22 18.57 -17.19
CA CYS A 164 -7.76 18.59 -17.27
C CYS A 164 -7.16 17.33 -17.91
N MET A 165 -7.82 16.18 -17.82
CA MET A 165 -7.38 14.95 -18.47
C MET A 165 -7.78 14.88 -19.94
N THR A 166 -8.71 15.70 -20.39
CA THR A 166 -9.15 15.74 -21.79
C THR A 166 -8.06 16.30 -22.67
N THR A 167 -7.73 15.56 -23.72
CA THR A 167 -6.70 15.95 -24.69
C THR A 167 -7.30 16.52 -25.97
N LYS A 168 -8.54 16.13 -26.29
CA LYS A 168 -9.23 16.59 -27.51
C LYS A 168 -10.73 16.28 -27.39
N ILE A 169 -11.57 17.16 -28.00
CA ILE A 169 -12.96 16.87 -28.38
C ILE A 169 -13.08 17.20 -29.86
N ASP A 170 -13.66 16.29 -30.65
CA ASP A 170 -13.73 16.47 -32.08
C ASP A 170 -14.48 17.73 -32.47
N GLY A 171 -13.81 18.55 -33.31
CA GLY A 171 -14.34 19.83 -33.80
C GLY A 171 -14.24 20.99 -32.83
N MET A 172 -13.44 20.88 -31.73
CA MET A 172 -13.24 21.94 -30.74
C MET A 172 -11.76 22.29 -30.60
N ASP A 173 -11.49 23.59 -30.39
CA ASP A 173 -10.22 24.08 -29.86
C ASP A 173 -10.21 24.11 -28.33
N ASP A 174 -9.08 24.47 -27.72
CA ASP A 174 -8.90 24.44 -26.26
C ASP A 174 -9.90 25.34 -25.50
N GLU A 175 -10.19 26.53 -26.03
CA GLU A 175 -11.15 27.45 -25.43
C GLU A 175 -12.59 26.90 -25.50
N GLN A 176 -12.92 26.25 -26.60
CA GLN A 176 -14.23 25.61 -26.80
C GLN A 176 -14.37 24.37 -25.90
N ILE A 177 -13.28 23.62 -25.65
CA ILE A 177 -13.27 22.50 -24.70
C ILE A 177 -13.53 23.01 -23.28
N ASP A 178 -12.92 24.11 -22.89
CA ASP A 178 -13.17 24.74 -21.59
C ASP A 178 -14.61 25.15 -21.42
N ASN A 179 -15.17 25.86 -22.42
CA ASN A 179 -16.56 26.29 -22.44
C ASN A 179 -17.54 25.10 -22.44
N PHE A 180 -17.19 24.02 -23.16
CA PHE A 180 -17.99 22.80 -23.18
C PHE A 180 -18.15 22.18 -21.79
N TYR A 181 -17.07 22.03 -21.03
CA TYR A 181 -17.13 21.48 -19.67
C TYR A 181 -17.85 22.40 -18.69
N ASP A 182 -17.67 23.70 -18.83
CA ASP A 182 -18.22 24.67 -17.88
C ASP A 182 -19.71 24.97 -18.10
N TYR A 183 -20.20 24.84 -19.35
CA TYR A 183 -21.55 25.31 -19.69
C TYR A 183 -22.38 24.34 -20.53
N GLU A 184 -21.80 23.45 -21.32
CA GLU A 184 -22.53 22.66 -22.32
C GLU A 184 -22.68 21.17 -21.93
N LEU A 185 -21.75 20.61 -21.13
CA LEU A 185 -21.77 19.21 -20.77
C LEU A 185 -23.01 18.87 -19.92
N GLY A 186 -23.97 18.15 -20.51
CA GLY A 186 -25.18 17.74 -19.83
C GLY A 186 -24.94 16.77 -18.67
N VAL A 187 -25.83 16.82 -17.67
CA VAL A 187 -25.75 15.96 -16.46
C VAL A 187 -25.71 14.48 -16.81
N VAL A 188 -26.45 14.04 -17.85
CA VAL A 188 -26.47 12.64 -18.27
C VAL A 188 -25.14 12.24 -18.88
N ASP A 189 -24.59 13.04 -19.79
CA ASP A 189 -23.30 12.80 -20.43
C ASP A 189 -22.19 12.74 -19.38
N ASN A 190 -22.16 13.70 -18.44
CA ASN A 190 -21.20 13.74 -17.35
C ASN A 190 -21.26 12.48 -16.47
N ARG A 191 -22.47 12.04 -16.09
CA ARG A 191 -22.66 10.83 -15.27
C ARG A 191 -22.20 9.57 -16.01
N GLU A 192 -22.58 9.40 -17.27
CA GLU A 192 -22.22 8.22 -18.06
C GLU A 192 -20.71 8.24 -18.39
N PHE A 193 -20.09 9.40 -18.60
CA PHE A 193 -18.66 9.53 -18.78
C PHE A 193 -17.91 9.09 -17.50
N LYS A 194 -18.34 9.55 -16.32
CA LYS A 194 -17.77 9.12 -15.04
C LYS A 194 -17.86 7.60 -14.84
N LYS A 195 -18.99 6.99 -15.18
CA LYS A 195 -19.17 5.54 -15.15
C LYS A 195 -18.22 4.82 -16.11
N PHE A 196 -18.12 5.34 -17.35
CA PHE A 196 -17.21 4.82 -18.36
C PHE A 196 -15.77 4.88 -17.88
N TYR A 197 -15.30 6.03 -17.39
CA TYR A 197 -13.96 6.22 -16.86
C TYR A 197 -13.66 5.21 -15.74
N ASN A 198 -14.50 5.11 -14.73
CA ASN A 198 -14.31 4.20 -13.61
C ASN A 198 -14.26 2.73 -14.01
N LYS A 199 -15.00 2.35 -15.06
CA LYS A 199 -15.06 0.97 -15.57
C LYS A 199 -13.92 0.64 -16.52
N ASN A 200 -13.47 1.61 -17.32
CA ASN A 200 -12.56 1.40 -18.43
C ASN A 200 -11.16 2.02 -18.18
N THR A 201 -10.79 2.22 -16.92
CA THR A 201 -9.41 2.56 -16.53
C THR A 201 -8.80 1.38 -15.77
N PRO A 202 -7.53 1.03 -16.04
CA PRO A 202 -6.85 -0.02 -15.30
C PRO A 202 -6.74 0.33 -13.82
N GLY A 203 -6.54 -0.65 -12.95
CA GLY A 203 -6.43 -0.48 -11.51
C GLY A 203 -7.03 -1.65 -10.74
N TYR A 204 -7.44 -1.42 -9.50
CA TYR A 204 -7.93 -2.46 -8.60
C TYR A 204 -9.36 -2.20 -8.14
N ILE A 205 -10.06 -3.28 -7.79
CA ILE A 205 -11.36 -3.22 -7.10
C ILE A 205 -11.05 -3.19 -5.60
N ASN A 206 -10.97 -1.97 -5.05
CA ASN A 206 -10.59 -1.71 -3.66
C ASN A 206 -11.81 -1.53 -2.72
N GLU A 207 -12.92 -2.21 -3.03
CA GLU A 207 -14.14 -2.20 -2.24
C GLU A 207 -14.16 -3.36 -1.25
N ILE A 208 -14.51 -3.07 -0.01
CA ILE A 208 -14.67 -4.04 1.08
C ILE A 208 -16.08 -3.96 1.67
N MET A 209 -16.51 -5.08 2.23
CA MET A 209 -17.76 -5.16 2.98
C MET A 209 -17.42 -5.28 4.46
N ILE A 210 -17.89 -4.33 5.26
CA ILE A 210 -17.70 -4.31 6.71
C ILE A 210 -19.03 -4.70 7.37
N ASN A 211 -19.01 -5.75 8.20
CA ASN A 211 -20.18 -6.27 8.87
C ASN A 211 -20.13 -5.94 10.37
N CYS A 212 -21.09 -5.18 10.86
CA CYS A 212 -21.18 -4.90 12.30
C CYS A 212 -21.59 -6.16 13.08
N PRO A 213 -20.76 -6.63 14.03
CA PRO A 213 -21.08 -7.84 14.81
C PRO A 213 -22.24 -7.62 15.81
N SER A 214 -22.58 -6.37 16.12
CA SER A 214 -23.64 -6.04 17.09
C SER A 214 -25.03 -5.95 16.45
N CYS A 215 -25.17 -5.22 15.32
CA CYS A 215 -26.50 -4.99 14.71
C CYS A 215 -26.68 -5.64 13.34
N GLY A 216 -25.64 -6.30 12.80
CA GLY A 216 -25.68 -6.95 11.50
C GLY A 216 -25.69 -5.99 10.30
N MET A 217 -25.52 -4.68 10.53
CA MET A 217 -25.44 -3.71 9.43
C MET A 217 -24.23 -4.02 8.55
N VAL A 218 -24.46 -4.07 7.24
CA VAL A 218 -23.42 -4.24 6.23
C VAL A 218 -23.15 -2.91 5.57
N LYS A 219 -21.88 -2.45 5.62
CA LYS A 219 -21.42 -1.24 4.93
C LYS A 219 -20.43 -1.60 3.85
N LYS A 220 -20.66 -1.11 2.63
CA LYS A 220 -19.68 -1.11 1.57
C LYS A 220 -18.76 0.10 1.75
N SER A 221 -17.48 -0.14 1.90
CA SER A 221 -16.46 0.90 2.05
C SER A 221 -15.42 0.77 0.93
N LYS A 222 -14.82 1.89 0.55
CA LYS A 222 -13.70 1.91 -0.40
C LYS A 222 -12.42 2.19 0.39
N ILE A 223 -11.36 1.47 0.07
CA ILE A 223 -10.03 1.70 0.64
C ILE A 223 -9.20 2.48 -0.37
N ASP A 224 -8.69 3.63 0.05
CA ASP A 224 -7.76 4.39 -0.76
C ASP A 224 -6.37 3.75 -0.69
N VAL A 225 -5.80 3.48 -1.86
CA VAL A 225 -4.47 2.89 -1.99
C VAL A 225 -3.43 4.01 -2.05
N ASN A 226 -3.03 4.47 -0.88
CA ASN A 226 -2.01 5.48 -0.66
C ASN A 226 -0.95 4.98 0.34
N LEU A 227 -0.03 5.83 0.79
CA LEU A 227 1.01 5.45 1.75
C LEU A 227 0.48 5.01 3.13
N ASP A 228 -0.73 5.39 3.49
CA ASP A 228 -1.35 5.01 4.78
C ASP A 228 -1.62 3.51 4.88
N ILE A 229 -1.67 2.78 3.75
CA ILE A 229 -1.85 1.32 3.74
C ILE A 229 -0.75 0.57 4.50
N PHE A 230 0.43 1.18 4.68
CA PHE A 230 1.52 0.60 5.47
C PHE A 230 1.23 0.67 6.98
N GLY A 231 0.31 1.52 7.43
CA GLY A 231 -0.07 1.67 8.83
C GLY A 231 1.03 2.30 9.70
N ILE A 232 2.02 2.96 9.09
CA ILE A 232 3.12 3.59 9.80
C ILE A 232 2.71 5.00 10.21
N GLN A 233 2.72 5.23 11.50
CA GLN A 233 2.47 6.53 12.10
C GLN A 233 3.78 7.12 12.67
N PRO A 234 3.89 8.43 12.88
CA PRO A 234 5.08 9.03 13.45
C PRO A 234 5.56 8.37 14.75
N GLN A 235 4.62 7.92 15.59
CA GLN A 235 4.90 7.21 16.82
C GLN A 235 5.50 5.81 16.59
N SER A 236 5.23 5.21 15.44
CA SER A 236 5.73 3.87 15.08
C SER A 236 7.23 3.85 14.84
N VAL A 237 7.84 5.00 14.48
CA VAL A 237 9.29 5.11 14.22
C VAL A 237 10.11 4.69 15.43
N MET A 238 9.71 5.10 16.62
CA MET A 238 10.42 4.70 17.86
C MET A 238 10.32 3.19 18.14
N ASN A 239 9.21 2.58 17.75
CA ASN A 239 9.04 1.12 17.86
C ASN A 239 10.01 0.39 16.91
N ILE A 240 10.23 0.91 15.70
CA ILE A 240 11.18 0.35 14.72
C ILE A 240 12.59 0.35 15.31
N HIS A 241 13.02 1.46 15.92
CA HIS A 241 14.33 1.52 16.60
C HIS A 241 14.43 0.61 17.80
N SER A 242 13.33 0.43 18.57
CA SER A 242 13.30 -0.53 19.67
C SER A 242 13.44 -1.97 19.16
N GLU A 243 12.77 -2.33 18.07
CA GLU A 243 12.92 -3.64 17.43
C GLU A 243 14.34 -3.90 16.92
N ILE A 244 14.99 -2.87 16.34
CA ILE A 244 16.39 -2.95 15.90
C ILE A 244 17.30 -3.19 17.11
N PHE A 245 17.11 -2.44 18.19
CA PHE A 245 17.85 -2.61 19.43
C PHE A 245 17.67 -4.02 20.00
N ASP A 246 16.45 -4.51 20.09
CA ASP A 246 16.14 -5.84 20.63
C ASP A 246 16.81 -6.95 19.83
N LEU A 247 16.78 -6.90 18.49
CA LEU A 247 17.50 -7.85 17.65
C LEU A 247 19.00 -7.84 17.90
N CYS A 248 19.62 -6.65 18.01
CA CYS A 248 21.04 -6.54 18.27
C CYS A 248 21.39 -7.02 19.68
N TYR A 249 20.63 -6.60 20.69
CA TYR A 249 20.91 -6.87 22.09
C TYR A 249 20.70 -8.35 22.46
N TYR A 250 19.56 -8.91 22.09
CA TYR A 250 19.18 -10.26 22.50
C TYR A 250 19.72 -11.38 21.60
N SER A 251 20.32 -11.04 20.44
CA SER A 251 20.93 -12.03 19.54
C SER A 251 22.37 -12.41 19.91
N ASN A 252 22.91 -11.86 21.01
CA ASN A 252 24.30 -12.05 21.43
C ASN A 252 25.33 -11.66 20.33
N GLY A 253 25.07 -10.56 19.60
CA GLY A 253 25.97 -10.06 18.57
C GLY A 253 25.83 -10.71 17.20
N ALA A 254 24.80 -11.55 16.99
CA ALA A 254 24.52 -12.12 15.68
C ALA A 254 24.06 -11.07 14.64
N PHE A 255 23.49 -9.96 15.08
CA PHE A 255 23.06 -8.85 14.26
C PHE A 255 23.77 -7.55 14.65
N THR A 256 24.10 -6.74 13.64
CA THR A 256 24.59 -5.37 13.83
C THR A 256 23.46 -4.38 13.56
N GLN A 257 23.53 -3.20 14.17
CA GLN A 257 22.52 -2.13 13.98
C GLN A 257 22.35 -1.78 12.49
N ASP A 258 23.45 -1.53 11.78
CA ASP A 258 23.44 -1.22 10.35
C ASP A 258 22.84 -2.37 9.52
N GLY A 259 23.19 -3.62 9.86
CA GLY A 259 22.65 -4.81 9.19
C GLY A 259 21.14 -4.95 9.36
N VAL A 260 20.60 -4.67 10.56
CA VAL A 260 19.15 -4.73 10.81
C VAL A 260 18.42 -3.53 10.22
N TYR A 261 19.01 -2.33 10.31
CA TYR A 261 18.43 -1.10 9.75
C TYR A 261 18.22 -1.19 8.23
N ASN A 262 19.21 -1.76 7.53
CA ASN A 262 19.15 -1.95 6.07
C ASN A 262 18.53 -3.28 5.64
N MET A 263 18.04 -4.08 6.58
CA MET A 263 17.38 -5.34 6.29
C MET A 263 15.95 -5.10 5.78
N PRO A 264 15.50 -5.84 4.74
CA PRO A 264 14.11 -5.81 4.32
C PRO A 264 13.15 -6.05 5.50
N THR A 265 12.13 -5.22 5.64
CA THR A 265 11.17 -5.25 6.77
C THR A 265 10.57 -6.64 6.99
N ARG A 266 10.26 -7.38 5.91
CA ARG A 266 9.78 -8.77 6.02
C ARG A 266 10.75 -9.69 6.74
N LEU A 267 12.07 -9.53 6.52
CA LEU A 267 13.09 -10.34 7.19
C LEU A 267 13.29 -9.88 8.63
N ARG A 268 13.28 -8.56 8.89
CA ARG A 268 13.32 -8.03 10.27
C ARG A 268 12.17 -8.60 11.08
N ASN A 269 10.93 -8.53 10.59
CA ASN A 269 9.75 -9.08 11.24
C ASN A 269 9.86 -10.60 11.48
N PHE A 270 10.43 -11.35 10.54
CA PHE A 270 10.69 -12.76 10.71
C PHE A 270 11.67 -13.02 11.86
N TYR A 271 12.80 -12.31 11.90
CA TYR A 271 13.81 -12.51 12.95
C TYR A 271 13.32 -12.07 14.32
N ILE A 272 12.56 -10.98 14.42
CA ILE A 272 11.91 -10.56 15.67
C ILE A 272 11.02 -11.68 16.21
N LYS A 273 10.13 -12.22 15.36
CA LYS A 273 9.26 -13.32 15.75
C LYS A 273 10.04 -14.54 16.21
N ARG A 274 11.09 -14.92 15.48
CA ARG A 274 11.96 -16.03 15.87
C ARG A 274 12.66 -15.80 17.21
N LEU A 275 13.13 -14.57 17.46
CA LEU A 275 13.75 -14.20 18.72
C LEU A 275 12.75 -14.28 19.89
N VAL A 276 11.54 -13.75 19.72
CA VAL A 276 10.48 -13.81 20.73
C VAL A 276 10.12 -15.27 21.05
N ASP A 277 9.95 -16.12 20.02
CA ASP A 277 9.62 -17.53 20.20
C ASP A 277 10.74 -18.27 20.96
N ALA A 278 12.02 -18.00 20.62
CA ALA A 278 13.16 -18.61 21.29
C ALA A 278 13.25 -18.18 22.76
N LYS A 279 13.10 -16.88 23.05
CA LYS A 279 13.12 -16.36 24.42
C LYS A 279 11.97 -16.88 25.28
N LYS A 280 10.79 -17.06 24.69
CA LYS A 280 9.66 -17.70 25.35
C LYS A 280 9.96 -19.16 25.70
N ALA A 281 10.51 -19.92 24.76
CA ALA A 281 10.89 -21.31 25.00
C ALA A 281 11.96 -21.44 26.11
N GLU A 282 12.99 -20.55 26.12
CA GLU A 282 14.00 -20.48 27.19
C GLU A 282 13.34 -20.20 28.55
N SER A 283 12.45 -19.21 28.63
CA SER A 283 11.73 -18.87 29.85
C SER A 283 10.87 -20.04 30.38
N ASP A 284 10.16 -20.71 29.49
CA ASP A 284 9.30 -21.84 29.86
C ASP A 284 10.14 -23.03 30.33
N ALA A 285 11.28 -23.31 29.69
CA ALA A 285 12.23 -24.34 30.13
C ALA A 285 12.79 -24.04 31.53
N GLN A 286 13.17 -22.78 31.80
CA GLN A 286 13.65 -22.35 33.14
C GLN A 286 12.56 -22.48 34.20
N LYS A 287 11.31 -22.10 33.91
CA LYS A 287 10.18 -22.27 34.83
C LYS A 287 9.89 -23.73 35.14
N ASN A 288 10.01 -24.63 34.15
CA ASN A 288 9.80 -26.05 34.33
C ASN A 288 10.95 -26.67 35.13
N ALA A 289 12.19 -26.28 34.88
CA ALA A 289 13.36 -26.76 35.66
C ALA A 289 13.26 -26.32 37.14
N SER A 290 12.82 -25.07 37.41
CA SER A 290 12.63 -24.60 38.78
C SER A 290 11.48 -25.27 39.53
N LYS A 291 10.42 -25.72 38.82
CA LYS A 291 9.33 -26.52 39.41
C LYS A 291 9.72 -27.99 39.67
N GLY A 292 10.64 -28.56 38.91
CA GLY A 292 11.15 -29.90 39.10
C GLY A 292 12.21 -30.06 40.19
N GLY A 293 12.80 -28.97 40.70
CA GLY A 293 13.84 -28.95 41.70
C GLY A 293 13.37 -28.99 43.17
N GLY A 294 12.12 -29.14 43.43
CA GLY A 294 11.54 -29.16 44.76
C GLY A 294 11.18 -30.56 45.22
N SER A 295 12.11 -31.37 45.71
CA SER A 295 11.98 -32.39 46.78
C SER A 295 12.97 -33.55 46.66
N ASN A 296 14.25 -33.28 46.90
CA ASN A 296 15.09 -34.33 47.47
C ASN A 296 15.32 -33.96 48.96
N LYS A 297 14.34 -34.29 49.82
CA LYS A 297 14.60 -34.44 51.23
C LYS A 297 15.59 -35.58 51.40
N ILE A 298 16.89 -35.26 51.59
CA ILE A 298 17.88 -36.18 52.08
C ILE A 298 17.45 -36.52 53.53
N SER A 299 16.84 -37.68 53.70
CA SER A 299 16.59 -38.26 55.01
C SER A 299 17.94 -38.62 55.64
N ARG A 300 18.32 -37.89 56.71
CA ARG A 300 19.47 -38.22 57.55
C ARG A 300 19.25 -39.60 58.15
N PRO A 301 20.24 -40.53 58.10
CA PRO A 301 20.13 -41.81 58.81
C PRO A 301 20.13 -41.54 60.33
N SER A 302 19.13 -42.10 61.04
CA SER A 302 19.05 -42.08 62.50
C SER A 302 20.11 -43.03 63.05
N ILE A 303 21.07 -42.50 63.81
CA ILE A 303 22.04 -43.28 64.58
C ILE A 303 21.26 -43.76 65.83
N SER A 304 20.96 -45.08 65.87
CA SER A 304 20.47 -45.74 67.08
C SER A 304 21.63 -45.90 68.03
N LYS A 305 21.59 -45.26 69.21
CA LYS A 305 22.44 -45.55 70.32
C LYS A 305 21.85 -46.80 71.01
N LYS A 306 22.56 -47.93 70.97
CA LYS A 306 22.41 -49.00 71.96
C LYS A 306 23.31 -48.66 73.12
N GLY A 307 22.74 -48.60 74.33
CA GLY A 307 23.40 -48.64 75.62
C GLY A 307 23.45 -50.04 76.16
#